data_f0b6649ba81572526f9792f584beabf0
#
_entry.id   f0b6649ba81572526f9792f584beabf0
#
_cell.length_a   1.000
_cell.length_b   1.000
_cell.length_c   1.000
_cell.angle_alpha   90.00
_cell.angle_beta   90.00
_cell.angle_gamma   90.00
#
_symmetry.space_group_name_H-M   'P 1'
#
loop_
_entity.id
_entity.type
_entity.pdbx_description
1 polymer ?
#
loop_
_entity_poly.entity_id
_entity_poly.type
_entity_poly.pdbx_seq_one_letter_code
_entity_poly.pdbx_strand_id
1 'polypeptide(L)'
;MVRNTITFLFPFCLIFLLLTSCGLTGKNRKKPASTGQPYEIVLEGDTDSIVTRILTEDVPALPQPEPLCKLIQVKKGKTKGSYLLVRTRIIVNITDKDFAVKLSHDENAAPQNIIRINAHSVQQLRERLNGEKLRQIVDEAELKHLAEIISNNPSKQNKEMQEEVKKTFGLDMKIPVSMNASKKAKDFIWISNNASTGMQNLLVMKVKSEERRMKNSNAFHVNVNDKAQIDSILRTNMPGETDSMYMTIPVLLERGLWEMKGDAMGGPYVMHR
;
A
#
# COMPACT_ATOMS: atom_id res chain seq x y z
N MET A 1 25.50 -75.03 -5.16
CA MET A 1 24.70 -74.49 -4.06
C MET A 1 25.03 -73.00 -3.84
N VAL A 2 24.98 -72.15 -4.90
CA VAL A 2 25.40 -70.72 -4.85
C VAL A 2 24.40 -69.78 -5.56
N ARG A 3 23.20 -70.26 -5.91
CA ARG A 3 22.30 -69.52 -6.83
C ARG A 3 21.13 -68.77 -6.17
N ASN A 4 20.92 -68.96 -4.84
CA ASN A 4 19.76 -68.37 -4.14
C ASN A 4 20.07 -67.20 -3.21
N THR A 5 21.34 -66.85 -3.02
CA THR A 5 21.71 -65.76 -2.09
C THR A 5 21.71 -64.37 -2.74
N ILE A 6 21.82 -64.30 -4.09
CA ILE A 6 21.87 -63.00 -4.80
C ILE A 6 20.46 -62.42 -4.98
N THR A 7 19.43 -63.26 -5.06
CA THR A 7 18.05 -62.82 -5.28
C THR A 7 17.40 -62.14 -4.06
N PHE A 8 17.90 -62.37 -2.89
CA PHE A 8 17.37 -61.75 -1.63
C PHE A 8 18.04 -60.44 -1.25
N LEU A 9 19.23 -60.16 -1.78
CA LEU A 9 19.93 -58.90 -1.51
C LEU A 9 19.40 -57.72 -2.34
N PHE A 10 18.85 -57.98 -3.51
CA PHE A 10 18.38 -56.97 -4.43
C PHE A 10 17.12 -56.20 -3.93
N PRO A 11 16.07 -56.88 -3.37
CA PRO A 11 14.93 -56.14 -2.82
C PRO A 11 15.26 -55.43 -1.51
N PHE A 12 16.25 -55.89 -0.74
CA PHE A 12 16.66 -55.19 0.50
C PHE A 12 17.41 -53.90 0.26
N CYS A 13 18.26 -53.85 -0.79
CA CYS A 13 18.90 -52.60 -1.22
C CYS A 13 17.91 -51.58 -1.83
N LEU A 14 16.84 -52.07 -2.50
CA LEU A 14 15.83 -51.17 -3.07
C LEU A 14 14.97 -50.51 -1.97
N ILE A 15 14.68 -51.23 -0.90
CA ILE A 15 13.95 -50.69 0.25
C ILE A 15 14.80 -49.68 1.03
N PHE A 16 16.14 -49.88 1.09
CA PHE A 16 17.02 -48.91 1.76
C PHE A 16 17.19 -47.62 0.98
N LEU A 17 17.10 -47.66 -0.37
CA LEU A 17 17.13 -46.47 -1.22
C LEU A 17 15.84 -45.61 -1.12
N LEU A 18 14.73 -46.23 -0.73
CA LEU A 18 13.47 -45.49 -0.53
C LEU A 18 13.41 -44.76 0.83
N LEU A 19 14.24 -45.17 1.81
CA LEU A 19 14.26 -44.56 3.13
C LEU A 19 15.21 -43.34 3.23
N THR A 20 16.09 -43.09 2.26
CA THR A 20 16.99 -41.96 2.26
C THR A 20 16.40 -40.71 1.60
N SER A 21 15.16 -40.78 1.09
CA SER A 21 14.48 -39.62 0.46
C SER A 21 13.83 -38.64 1.44
N CYS A 22 13.91 -38.85 2.74
CA CYS A 22 13.27 -38.02 3.76
C CYS A 22 14.23 -37.11 4.54
N GLY A 23 15.43 -36.85 4.05
CA GLY A 23 16.48 -36.14 4.81
C GLY A 23 16.95 -34.80 4.26
N LEU A 24 16.42 -34.29 3.16
CA LEU A 24 16.86 -33.03 2.53
C LEU A 24 15.77 -31.95 2.45
N THR A 25 15.02 -31.79 3.54
CA THR A 25 14.15 -30.61 3.70
C THR A 25 14.91 -29.54 4.48
N GLY A 26 16.02 -29.10 3.90
CA GLY A 26 16.79 -27.97 4.42
C GLY A 26 16.10 -26.65 4.13
N LYS A 27 16.09 -25.85 5.09
CA LYS A 27 16.21 -24.39 5.30
C LYS A 27 15.87 -23.36 4.19
N ASN A 28 15.35 -23.71 3.01
CA ASN A 28 15.01 -22.76 1.93
C ASN A 28 13.63 -22.98 1.30
N ARG A 29 12.63 -23.41 2.08
CA ARG A 29 11.26 -23.31 1.58
C ARG A 29 10.90 -21.84 1.47
N LYS A 30 10.76 -21.34 0.24
CA LYS A 30 10.15 -20.02 -0.01
C LYS A 30 8.81 -19.99 0.72
N LYS A 31 8.60 -18.97 1.53
CA LYS A 31 7.32 -18.76 2.19
C LYS A 31 6.22 -18.58 1.15
N PRO A 32 4.98 -18.97 1.44
CA PRO A 32 3.87 -18.70 0.54
C PRO A 32 3.72 -17.19 0.34
N ALA A 33 3.15 -16.80 -0.79
CA ALA A 33 2.80 -15.41 -1.02
C ALA A 33 1.78 -14.94 0.00
N SER A 34 1.91 -13.69 0.43
CA SER A 34 0.92 -13.06 1.29
C SER A 34 -0.41 -12.88 0.55
N THR A 35 -1.49 -12.88 1.32
CA THR A 35 -2.87 -12.70 0.85
C THR A 35 -3.44 -11.38 1.37
N GLY A 36 -4.68 -11.09 1.00
CA GLY A 36 -5.42 -9.88 1.38
C GLY A 36 -5.34 -8.78 0.35
N GLN A 37 -6.34 -7.91 0.37
CA GLN A 37 -6.39 -6.70 -0.45
C GLN A 37 -5.43 -5.64 0.12
N PRO A 38 -5.10 -4.59 -0.64
CA PRO A 38 -4.42 -3.43 -0.07
C PRO A 38 -5.18 -2.91 1.15
N TYR A 39 -4.45 -2.57 2.21
CA TYR A 39 -4.98 -2.09 3.49
C TYR A 39 -5.96 -3.04 4.20
N GLU A 40 -6.04 -4.30 3.80
CA GLU A 40 -6.75 -5.33 4.56
C GLU A 40 -5.86 -5.86 5.68
N ILE A 41 -6.31 -5.71 6.92
CA ILE A 41 -5.53 -6.01 8.13
C ILE A 41 -6.25 -7.04 8.98
N VAL A 42 -5.55 -8.09 9.39
CA VAL A 42 -6.02 -8.97 10.45
C VAL A 42 -5.59 -8.40 11.80
N LEU A 43 -6.58 -7.98 12.59
CA LEU A 43 -6.40 -7.41 13.92
C LEU A 43 -6.80 -8.44 14.98
N GLU A 44 -5.82 -8.86 15.78
CA GLU A 44 -5.99 -9.87 16.82
C GLU A 44 -5.90 -9.26 18.20
N GLY A 45 -6.90 -9.52 19.06
CA GLY A 45 -6.85 -9.23 20.48
C GLY A 45 -7.17 -7.78 20.89
N ASP A 46 -7.75 -6.96 20.00
CA ASP A 46 -8.17 -5.59 20.30
C ASP A 46 -9.49 -5.58 21.10
N THR A 47 -9.40 -5.79 22.40
CA THR A 47 -10.56 -5.97 23.28
C THR A 47 -11.44 -4.73 23.42
N ASP A 48 -10.83 -3.55 23.47
CA ASP A 48 -11.50 -2.26 23.73
C ASP A 48 -11.65 -1.41 22.45
N SER A 49 -11.42 -2.02 21.30
CA SER A 49 -11.48 -1.35 19.99
C SER A 49 -10.59 -0.11 19.88
N ILE A 50 -9.46 -0.08 20.62
CA ILE A 50 -8.53 1.05 20.61
C ILE A 50 -7.84 1.13 19.25
N VAL A 51 -7.25 0.02 18.81
CA VAL A 51 -6.59 -0.07 17.51
C VAL A 51 -7.61 0.02 16.38
N THR A 52 -8.79 -0.57 16.55
CA THR A 52 -9.90 -0.45 15.61
C THR A 52 -10.22 1.02 15.33
N ARG A 53 -10.49 1.83 16.35
CA ARG A 53 -10.81 3.25 16.17
C ARG A 53 -9.71 4.03 15.45
N ILE A 54 -8.45 3.76 15.76
CA ILE A 54 -7.30 4.40 15.10
C ILE A 54 -7.26 4.08 13.61
N LEU A 55 -7.47 2.83 13.23
CA LEU A 55 -7.30 2.37 11.84
C LEU A 55 -8.55 2.53 10.98
N THR A 56 -9.71 2.72 11.60
CA THR A 56 -10.97 2.99 10.89
C THR A 56 -11.36 4.46 10.93
N GLU A 57 -10.44 5.34 11.28
CA GLU A 57 -10.61 6.77 11.12
C GLU A 57 -10.73 7.11 9.63
N ASP A 58 -11.65 8.02 9.32
CA ASP A 58 -11.93 8.38 7.94
C ASP A 58 -10.75 9.09 7.28
N VAL A 59 -10.54 8.80 6.00
CA VAL A 59 -9.53 9.51 5.21
C VAL A 59 -10.00 10.94 4.99
N PRO A 60 -9.19 11.95 5.36
CA PRO A 60 -9.54 13.35 5.16
C PRO A 60 -9.83 13.70 3.70
N ALA A 61 -10.75 14.63 3.49
CA ALA A 61 -11.10 15.19 2.19
C ALA A 61 -11.69 14.18 1.18
N LEU A 62 -12.31 13.10 1.63
CA LEU A 62 -13.17 12.27 0.79
C LEU A 62 -14.61 12.82 0.77
N PRO A 63 -15.35 12.65 -0.34
CA PRO A 63 -16.75 13.09 -0.43
C PRO A 63 -17.67 12.39 0.57
N GLN A 64 -17.31 11.18 0.93
CA GLN A 64 -18.03 10.35 1.92
C GLN A 64 -17.03 9.84 2.96
N PRO A 65 -17.44 9.68 4.23
CA PRO A 65 -16.60 9.07 5.25
C PRO A 65 -16.21 7.64 4.85
N GLU A 66 -14.93 7.42 4.63
CA GLU A 66 -14.38 6.11 4.26
C GLU A 66 -13.06 5.88 4.98
N PRO A 67 -12.94 4.78 5.75
CA PRO A 67 -11.67 4.42 6.37
C PRO A 67 -10.68 3.87 5.34
N LEU A 68 -9.40 4.17 5.54
CA LEU A 68 -8.33 3.62 4.70
C LEU A 68 -8.20 2.11 4.88
N CYS A 69 -8.35 1.61 6.11
CA CYS A 69 -8.09 0.22 6.45
C CYS A 69 -9.39 -0.58 6.61
N LYS A 70 -9.40 -1.77 6.03
CA LYS A 70 -10.41 -2.79 6.24
C LYS A 70 -9.92 -3.80 7.28
N LEU A 71 -10.62 -3.91 8.40
CA LEU A 71 -10.21 -4.77 9.51
C LEU A 71 -10.97 -6.09 9.54
N ILE A 72 -10.22 -7.18 9.67
CA ILE A 72 -10.73 -8.51 10.02
C ILE A 72 -10.37 -8.76 11.48
N GLN A 73 -11.35 -8.62 12.36
CA GLN A 73 -11.13 -8.77 13.80
C GLN A 73 -11.14 -10.24 14.21
N VAL A 74 -10.12 -10.65 14.97
CA VAL A 74 -9.96 -12.01 15.46
C VAL A 74 -9.69 -11.99 16.96
N LYS A 75 -10.29 -12.91 17.71
CA LYS A 75 -9.99 -13.08 19.13
C LYS A 75 -8.54 -13.51 19.31
N LYS A 76 -7.93 -13.10 20.42
CA LYS A 76 -6.54 -13.44 20.77
C LYS A 76 -6.27 -14.95 20.66
N GLY A 77 -5.21 -15.34 19.98
CA GLY A 77 -4.81 -16.73 19.76
C GLY A 77 -5.71 -17.53 18.82
N LYS A 78 -6.62 -16.89 18.09
CA LYS A 78 -7.55 -17.57 17.18
C LYS A 78 -7.25 -17.35 15.70
N THR A 79 -6.19 -16.60 15.38
CA THR A 79 -5.75 -16.43 13.98
C THR A 79 -5.22 -17.75 13.44
N LYS A 80 -5.80 -18.25 12.34
CA LYS A 80 -5.41 -19.51 11.68
C LYS A 80 -5.83 -19.51 10.20
N GLY A 81 -5.32 -20.53 9.47
CA GLY A 81 -5.62 -20.69 8.04
C GLY A 81 -5.13 -19.50 7.20
N SER A 82 -5.96 -19.04 6.29
CA SER A 82 -5.65 -17.93 5.39
C SER A 82 -5.36 -16.61 6.11
N TYR A 83 -5.93 -16.37 7.28
CA TYR A 83 -5.67 -15.17 8.07
C TYR A 83 -4.22 -15.08 8.58
N LEU A 84 -3.51 -16.21 8.72
CA LEU A 84 -2.07 -16.19 9.01
C LEU A 84 -1.24 -15.62 7.86
N LEU A 85 -1.75 -15.73 6.64
CA LEU A 85 -1.04 -15.32 5.42
C LEU A 85 -1.35 -13.89 4.99
N VAL A 86 -2.29 -13.20 5.65
CA VAL A 86 -2.62 -11.81 5.31
C VAL A 86 -1.38 -10.94 5.48
N ARG A 87 -1.17 -10.03 4.51
CA ARG A 87 0.04 -9.22 4.39
C ARG A 87 0.32 -8.37 5.62
N THR A 88 -0.70 -7.71 6.18
CA THR A 88 -0.55 -6.90 7.38
C THR A 88 -1.37 -7.50 8.52
N ARG A 89 -0.70 -7.82 9.62
CA ARG A 89 -1.33 -8.32 10.84
C ARG A 89 -0.93 -7.47 12.03
N ILE A 90 -1.90 -7.17 12.88
CA ILE A 90 -1.68 -6.47 14.14
C ILE A 90 -2.14 -7.36 15.28
N ILE A 91 -1.29 -7.57 16.25
CA ILE A 91 -1.54 -8.44 17.41
C ILE A 91 -1.42 -7.59 18.67
N VAL A 92 -2.52 -7.41 19.38
CA VAL A 92 -2.56 -6.71 20.65
C VAL A 92 -2.47 -7.70 21.80
N ASN A 93 -1.51 -7.50 22.68
CA ASN A 93 -1.27 -8.33 23.84
C ASN A 93 -1.38 -7.50 25.12
N ILE A 94 -2.39 -7.76 25.90
CA ILE A 94 -2.44 -7.29 27.29
C ILE A 94 -1.78 -8.35 28.15
N THR A 95 -0.63 -8.05 28.71
CA THR A 95 0.24 -8.97 29.48
C THR A 95 0.93 -8.21 30.59
N ASP A 96 1.75 -8.88 31.39
CA ASP A 96 2.61 -8.28 32.42
C ASP A 96 3.84 -7.51 31.87
N LYS A 97 3.98 -7.41 30.54
CA LYS A 97 5.11 -6.74 29.89
C LYS A 97 4.85 -5.26 29.73
N ASP A 98 5.95 -4.50 29.76
CA ASP A 98 5.93 -3.07 29.45
C ASP A 98 5.42 -2.79 28.03
N PHE A 99 4.93 -1.55 27.84
CA PHE A 99 4.46 -1.08 26.57
C PHE A 99 5.57 -1.15 25.52
N ALA A 100 5.28 -1.84 24.42
CA ALA A 100 6.17 -1.94 23.27
C ALA A 100 5.37 -2.16 21.97
N VAL A 101 5.81 -1.50 20.90
CA VAL A 101 5.39 -1.80 19.54
C VAL A 101 6.56 -2.42 18.81
N LYS A 102 6.39 -3.64 18.31
CA LYS A 102 7.43 -4.40 17.58
C LYS A 102 6.93 -4.77 16.21
N LEU A 103 7.74 -4.49 15.19
CA LEU A 103 7.51 -4.89 13.82
C LEU A 103 8.39 -6.08 13.48
N SER A 104 7.81 -7.09 12.87
CA SER A 104 8.51 -8.24 12.29
C SER A 104 8.00 -8.51 10.87
N HIS A 105 8.86 -9.13 10.08
CA HIS A 105 8.58 -9.35 8.66
C HIS A 105 8.58 -10.83 8.32
N ASP A 106 7.73 -11.20 7.36
CA ASP A 106 7.78 -12.49 6.67
C ASP A 106 7.72 -13.72 7.58
N GLU A 107 6.90 -13.70 8.63
CA GLU A 107 6.84 -14.85 9.54
C GLU A 107 6.10 -16.06 8.94
N ASN A 108 4.92 -15.84 8.35
CA ASN A 108 4.06 -16.88 7.81
C ASN A 108 3.94 -16.85 6.29
N ALA A 109 4.10 -15.68 5.70
CA ALA A 109 4.02 -15.41 4.27
C ALA A 109 5.06 -14.37 3.87
N ALA A 110 5.30 -14.14 2.59
CA ALA A 110 6.19 -13.08 2.10
C ALA A 110 5.60 -12.39 0.85
N PRO A 111 5.57 -11.05 0.85
CA PRO A 111 5.95 -10.12 1.93
C PRO A 111 4.86 -10.03 3.01
N GLN A 112 5.26 -9.97 4.28
CA GLN A 112 4.31 -9.86 5.39
C GLN A 112 4.84 -8.93 6.48
N ASN A 113 3.97 -8.12 7.07
CA ASN A 113 4.24 -7.25 8.20
C ASN A 113 3.40 -7.67 9.40
N ILE A 114 4.05 -7.93 10.53
CA ILE A 114 3.37 -8.27 11.78
C ILE A 114 3.75 -7.26 12.85
N ILE A 115 2.78 -6.46 13.25
CA ILE A 115 2.92 -5.44 14.29
C ILE A 115 2.39 -6.03 15.61
N ARG A 116 3.27 -6.20 16.59
CA ARG A 116 2.90 -6.64 17.93
C ARG A 116 2.90 -5.47 18.88
N ILE A 117 1.77 -5.23 19.50
CA ILE A 117 1.56 -4.18 20.50
C ILE A 117 1.38 -4.86 21.85
N ASN A 118 2.32 -4.66 22.75
CA ASN A 118 2.25 -5.16 24.12
C ASN A 118 1.92 -4.01 25.08
N ALA A 119 1.06 -4.26 26.03
CA ALA A 119 0.78 -3.36 27.15
C ALA A 119 0.40 -4.17 28.39
N HIS A 120 0.65 -3.63 29.60
CA HIS A 120 0.26 -4.32 30.82
C HIS A 120 -1.24 -4.12 31.15
N SER A 121 -1.86 -3.11 30.56
CA SER A 121 -3.30 -2.85 30.72
C SER A 121 -3.88 -2.15 29.49
N VAL A 122 -5.19 -2.21 29.38
CA VAL A 122 -5.95 -1.45 28.36
C VAL A 122 -5.76 0.06 28.52
N GLN A 123 -5.65 0.52 29.76
CA GLN A 123 -5.40 1.93 30.06
C GLN A 123 -4.02 2.35 29.55
N GLN A 124 -2.97 1.58 29.81
CA GLN A 124 -1.63 1.86 29.28
C GLN A 124 -1.63 1.86 27.74
N LEU A 125 -2.33 0.90 27.11
CA LEU A 125 -2.47 0.86 25.66
C LEU A 125 -3.05 2.17 25.14
N ARG A 126 -4.13 2.67 25.76
CA ARG A 126 -4.80 3.93 25.35
C ARG A 126 -3.91 5.15 25.53
N GLU A 127 -3.14 5.21 26.60
CA GLU A 127 -2.28 6.35 26.92
C GLU A 127 -0.98 6.37 26.09
N ARG A 128 -0.43 5.20 25.76
CA ARG A 128 0.91 5.09 25.17
C ARG A 128 0.90 4.84 23.66
N LEU A 129 -0.21 4.32 23.08
CA LEU A 129 -0.27 4.04 21.67
C LEU A 129 -0.44 5.35 20.88
N ASN A 130 0.57 5.68 20.09
CA ASN A 130 0.48 6.78 19.14
C ASN A 130 -0.25 6.29 17.88
N GLY A 131 -1.49 6.74 17.69
CA GLY A 131 -2.34 6.32 16.58
C GLY A 131 -1.83 6.77 15.22
N GLU A 132 -1.32 7.99 15.13
CA GLU A 132 -0.75 8.54 13.91
C GLU A 132 0.46 7.71 13.45
N LYS A 133 1.37 7.41 14.38
CA LYS A 133 2.53 6.56 14.07
C LYS A 133 2.14 5.15 13.68
N LEU A 134 1.08 4.58 14.26
CA LEU A 134 0.57 3.27 13.85
C LEU A 134 0.02 3.30 12.42
N ARG A 135 -0.78 4.32 12.07
CA ARG A 135 -1.27 4.53 10.70
C ARG A 135 -0.12 4.68 9.72
N GLN A 136 0.87 5.49 10.07
CA GLN A 136 2.07 5.67 9.25
C GLN A 136 2.80 4.36 8.98
N ILE A 137 3.02 3.52 9.99
CA ILE A 137 3.69 2.21 9.81
C ILE A 137 2.90 1.33 8.82
N VAL A 138 1.58 1.32 8.92
CA VAL A 138 0.71 0.55 8.02
C VAL A 138 0.80 1.11 6.60
N ASP A 139 0.69 2.41 6.45
CA ASP A 139 0.70 3.10 5.15
C ASP A 139 2.05 2.91 4.43
N GLU A 140 3.15 3.13 5.11
CA GLU A 140 4.49 2.91 4.55
C GLU A 140 4.70 1.46 4.09
N ALA A 141 4.21 0.49 4.87
CA ALA A 141 4.31 -0.93 4.52
C ALA A 141 3.50 -1.29 3.26
N GLU A 142 2.28 -0.78 3.15
CA GLU A 142 1.42 -1.01 1.99
C GLU A 142 1.93 -0.27 0.74
N LEU A 143 2.32 0.99 0.86
CA LEU A 143 2.89 1.77 -0.25
C LEU A 143 4.19 1.15 -0.76
N LYS A 144 5.08 0.70 0.13
CA LYS A 144 6.30 0.00 -0.26
C LYS A 144 5.98 -1.26 -1.05
N HIS A 145 5.04 -2.07 -0.57
CA HIS A 145 4.63 -3.29 -1.26
C HIS A 145 4.06 -2.99 -2.66
N LEU A 146 3.17 -2.01 -2.79
CA LEU A 146 2.61 -1.60 -4.07
C LEU A 146 3.70 -1.09 -5.03
N ALA A 147 4.63 -0.29 -4.54
CA ALA A 147 5.77 0.18 -5.31
C ALA A 147 6.66 -0.98 -5.79
N GLU A 148 6.92 -1.98 -4.95
CA GLU A 148 7.69 -3.17 -5.30
C GLU A 148 7.01 -4.02 -6.37
N ILE A 149 5.69 -4.20 -6.31
CA ILE A 149 4.92 -4.91 -7.33
C ILE A 149 5.12 -4.27 -8.71
N ILE A 150 5.10 -2.95 -8.78
CA ILE A 150 5.28 -2.21 -10.03
C ILE A 150 6.75 -2.23 -10.44
N SER A 151 7.67 -1.96 -9.53
CA SER A 151 9.10 -1.79 -9.82
C SER A 151 9.76 -3.10 -10.24
N ASN A 152 9.41 -4.20 -9.58
CA ASN A 152 10.01 -5.52 -9.84
C ASN A 152 9.37 -6.26 -11.02
N ASN A 153 8.33 -5.69 -11.63
CA ASN A 153 7.66 -6.31 -12.76
C ASN A 153 7.59 -5.36 -13.97
N PRO A 154 8.56 -5.44 -14.89
CA PRO A 154 8.60 -4.57 -16.08
C PRO A 154 7.33 -4.61 -16.93
N SER A 155 6.61 -5.73 -16.97
CA SER A 155 5.36 -5.86 -17.72
C SER A 155 4.18 -5.09 -17.09
N LYS A 156 4.30 -4.71 -15.83
CA LYS A 156 3.31 -3.88 -15.13
C LYS A 156 3.59 -2.38 -15.23
N GLN A 157 4.62 -1.98 -15.97
CA GLN A 157 5.05 -0.58 -16.11
C GLN A 157 4.71 -0.03 -17.48
N ASN A 158 4.18 1.18 -17.52
CA ASN A 158 4.06 1.97 -18.75
C ASN A 158 5.36 2.75 -18.98
N LYS A 159 6.32 2.10 -19.62
CA LYS A 159 7.66 2.67 -19.86
C LYS A 159 7.61 3.91 -20.76
N GLU A 160 6.72 3.93 -21.74
CA GLU A 160 6.57 5.07 -22.63
C GLU A 160 6.20 6.34 -21.85
N MET A 161 5.21 6.24 -20.97
CA MET A 161 4.80 7.37 -20.12
C MET A 161 5.85 7.75 -19.09
N GLN A 162 6.58 6.78 -18.55
CA GLN A 162 7.71 7.05 -17.64
C GLN A 162 8.81 7.86 -18.33
N GLU A 163 9.21 7.47 -19.55
CA GLU A 163 10.21 8.18 -20.34
C GLU A 163 9.74 9.59 -20.70
N GLU A 164 8.48 9.73 -21.06
CA GLU A 164 7.89 11.04 -21.41
C GLU A 164 7.87 12.00 -20.20
N VAL A 165 7.44 11.52 -19.04
CA VAL A 165 7.46 12.28 -17.79
C VAL A 165 8.89 12.67 -17.41
N LYS A 166 9.81 11.75 -17.51
CA LYS A 166 11.22 12.00 -17.23
C LYS A 166 11.82 13.03 -18.16
N LYS A 167 11.55 12.92 -19.45
CA LYS A 167 12.05 13.89 -20.48
C LYS A 167 11.47 15.28 -20.28
N THR A 168 10.18 15.38 -19.98
CA THR A 168 9.47 16.69 -19.91
C THR A 168 9.66 17.38 -18.58
N PHE A 169 9.66 16.61 -17.48
CA PHE A 169 9.64 17.16 -16.11
C PHE A 169 10.89 16.84 -15.29
N GLY A 170 11.74 15.92 -15.74
CA GLY A 170 12.90 15.43 -14.99
C GLY A 170 12.53 14.48 -13.84
N LEU A 171 11.29 14.00 -13.77
CA LEU A 171 10.80 13.14 -12.69
C LEU A 171 10.94 11.66 -13.07
N ASP A 172 11.56 10.88 -12.21
CA ASP A 172 11.63 9.41 -12.35
C ASP A 172 10.45 8.78 -11.58
N MET A 173 9.38 8.45 -12.30
CA MET A 173 8.14 7.91 -11.74
C MET A 173 7.91 6.49 -12.23
N LYS A 174 7.34 5.63 -11.36
CA LYS A 174 6.86 4.31 -11.75
C LYS A 174 5.37 4.37 -12.06
N ILE A 175 5.04 4.35 -13.34
CA ILE A 175 3.67 4.48 -13.84
C ILE A 175 3.13 3.09 -14.18
N PRO A 176 1.98 2.67 -13.61
CA PRO A 176 1.37 1.39 -13.94
C PRO A 176 0.96 1.27 -15.42
N VAL A 177 1.07 0.07 -15.99
CA VAL A 177 0.66 -0.19 -17.38
C VAL A 177 -0.84 0.05 -17.61
N SER A 178 -1.65 -0.05 -16.58
CA SER A 178 -3.09 0.27 -16.64
C SER A 178 -3.36 1.76 -16.93
N MET A 179 -2.43 2.64 -16.61
CA MET A 179 -2.51 4.07 -16.94
C MET A 179 -2.00 4.29 -18.38
N ASN A 180 -2.85 4.05 -19.34
CA ASN A 180 -2.49 3.97 -20.77
C ASN A 180 -3.13 5.06 -21.64
N ALA A 181 -4.09 5.82 -21.13
CA ALA A 181 -4.60 7.00 -21.80
C ALA A 181 -3.80 8.22 -21.39
N SER A 182 -3.49 9.13 -22.31
CA SER A 182 -2.75 10.34 -21.99
C SER A 182 -3.13 11.52 -22.87
N LYS A 183 -2.96 12.73 -22.31
CA LYS A 183 -2.99 14.00 -23.03
C LYS A 183 -1.78 14.82 -22.61
N LYS A 184 -1.19 15.55 -23.55
CA LYS A 184 0.06 16.28 -23.37
C LYS A 184 -0.08 17.72 -23.83
N ALA A 185 0.52 18.65 -23.10
CA ALA A 185 0.78 20.01 -23.49
C ALA A 185 2.21 20.38 -23.09
N LYS A 186 2.66 21.60 -23.39
CA LYS A 186 4.05 22.02 -23.18
C LYS A 186 4.56 21.79 -21.74
N ASP A 187 3.74 22.13 -20.75
CA ASP A 187 4.10 22.08 -19.32
C ASP A 187 3.14 21.18 -18.51
N PHE A 188 2.48 20.24 -19.19
CA PHE A 188 1.43 19.43 -18.62
C PHE A 188 1.36 18.06 -19.28
N ILE A 189 1.20 17.03 -18.44
CA ILE A 189 0.81 15.67 -18.87
C ILE A 189 -0.32 15.19 -17.96
N TRP A 190 -1.39 14.73 -18.58
CA TRP A 190 -2.44 13.96 -17.91
C TRP A 190 -2.37 12.50 -18.37
N ILE A 191 -2.38 11.59 -17.42
CA ILE A 191 -2.33 10.14 -17.65
C ILE A 191 -3.49 9.50 -16.89
N SER A 192 -4.21 8.59 -17.51
CA SER A 192 -5.40 7.96 -16.92
C SER A 192 -5.45 6.47 -17.21
N ASN A 193 -6.14 5.72 -16.34
CA ASN A 193 -6.54 4.36 -16.61
C ASN A 193 -7.83 4.27 -17.45
N ASN A 194 -8.48 5.40 -17.69
CA ASN A 194 -9.71 5.54 -18.47
C ASN A 194 -10.81 4.53 -18.08
N ALA A 195 -10.88 4.17 -16.81
CA ALA A 195 -11.84 3.21 -16.30
C ALA A 195 -13.23 3.85 -16.18
N SER A 196 -14.29 3.10 -16.49
CA SER A 196 -15.68 3.55 -16.36
C SER A 196 -16.12 3.72 -14.91
N THR A 197 -15.45 3.00 -13.99
CA THR A 197 -15.67 3.09 -12.54
C THR A 197 -14.32 3.16 -11.84
N GLY A 198 -14.18 4.04 -10.86
CA GLY A 198 -12.91 4.20 -10.13
C GLY A 198 -11.79 4.73 -11.02
N MET A 199 -12.08 5.70 -11.90
CA MET A 199 -11.09 6.32 -12.78
C MET A 199 -9.99 6.95 -11.96
N GLN A 200 -8.74 6.59 -12.29
CA GLN A 200 -7.54 7.15 -11.69
C GLN A 200 -6.85 8.06 -12.69
N ASN A 201 -6.50 9.25 -12.25
CA ASN A 201 -5.83 10.24 -13.06
C ASN A 201 -4.54 10.69 -12.38
N LEU A 202 -3.46 10.76 -13.14
CA LEU A 202 -2.19 11.34 -12.74
C LEU A 202 -1.95 12.59 -13.58
N LEU A 203 -1.76 13.72 -12.92
CA LEU A 203 -1.44 14.98 -13.54
C LEU A 203 -0.03 15.39 -13.13
N VAL A 204 0.81 15.70 -14.09
CA VAL A 204 2.14 16.26 -13.87
C VAL A 204 2.23 17.58 -14.61
N MET A 205 2.57 18.65 -13.89
CA MET A 205 2.58 19.98 -14.47
C MET A 205 3.67 20.89 -13.89
N LYS A 206 4.15 21.84 -14.68
CA LYS A 206 5.01 22.94 -14.22
C LYS A 206 4.13 24.13 -13.90
N VAL A 207 4.25 24.62 -12.66
CA VAL A 207 3.51 25.81 -12.20
C VAL A 207 4.50 26.94 -11.94
N LYS A 208 4.21 28.14 -12.39
CA LYS A 208 5.04 29.32 -12.11
C LYS A 208 5.05 29.63 -10.63
N SER A 209 6.19 30.09 -10.11
CA SER A 209 6.36 30.37 -8.68
C SER A 209 5.40 31.45 -8.14
N GLU A 210 4.93 32.34 -8.99
CA GLU A 210 3.94 33.38 -8.65
C GLU A 210 2.55 32.80 -8.41
N GLU A 211 2.18 31.75 -9.14
CA GLU A 211 0.92 31.03 -8.95
C GLU A 211 0.94 30.22 -7.63
N ARG A 212 2.13 29.87 -7.12
CA ARG A 212 2.31 29.27 -5.79
C ARG A 212 1.98 30.23 -4.64
N ARG A 213 2.01 31.55 -4.87
CA ARG A 213 1.74 32.58 -3.86
C ARG A 213 0.26 32.87 -3.65
N MET A 214 -0.65 32.30 -4.42
CA MET A 214 -2.09 32.40 -4.15
C MET A 214 -2.50 31.62 -2.90
N LYS A 215 -1.84 31.99 -1.79
CA LYS A 215 -2.01 31.38 -0.46
C LYS A 215 -3.41 31.58 0.15
N ASN A 216 -4.26 32.36 -0.48
CA ASN A 216 -5.57 32.72 0.08
C ASN A 216 -6.77 32.38 -0.82
N SER A 217 -6.57 31.74 -1.95
CA SER A 217 -7.69 31.18 -2.70
C SER A 217 -7.75 29.69 -2.45
N ASN A 218 -8.83 29.22 -1.88
CA ASN A 218 -9.13 27.80 -1.68
C ASN A 218 -9.37 27.08 -3.01
N ALA A 219 -8.87 27.62 -4.12
CA ALA A 219 -9.03 27.09 -5.44
C ALA A 219 -7.71 27.11 -6.20
N PHE A 220 -7.27 25.95 -6.65
CA PHE A 220 -6.18 25.80 -7.60
C PHE A 220 -6.79 25.66 -9.00
N HIS A 221 -6.38 26.54 -9.91
CA HIS A 221 -6.86 26.52 -11.28
C HIS A 221 -5.76 26.02 -12.20
N VAL A 222 -6.01 24.94 -12.90
CA VAL A 222 -5.19 24.50 -14.04
C VAL A 222 -5.99 24.73 -15.30
N ASN A 223 -5.51 25.63 -16.15
CA ASN A 223 -6.04 25.78 -17.49
C ASN A 223 -5.23 24.87 -18.41
N VAL A 224 -5.84 23.77 -18.83
CA VAL A 224 -5.30 22.90 -19.86
C VAL A 224 -5.76 23.45 -21.20
N ASN A 225 -5.10 24.49 -21.63
CA ASN A 225 -5.42 25.16 -22.88
C ASN A 225 -5.00 24.29 -24.05
N ASP A 226 -5.74 23.24 -24.28
CA ASP A 226 -5.55 22.33 -25.38
C ASP A 226 -6.77 22.35 -26.29
N LYS A 227 -6.52 22.36 -27.57
CA LYS A 227 -7.54 22.24 -28.64
C LYS A 227 -8.39 20.95 -28.49
N ALA A 228 -8.05 20.07 -27.60
CA ALA A 228 -8.66 18.78 -27.39
C ALA A 228 -9.72 18.73 -26.28
N GLN A 229 -10.51 19.74 -26.07
CA GLN A 229 -11.78 19.63 -25.30
C GLN A 229 -11.71 19.70 -23.78
N ILE A 230 -10.61 20.11 -23.17
CA ILE A 230 -10.64 20.32 -21.73
C ILE A 230 -10.27 21.76 -21.43
N ASP A 231 -11.22 22.68 -21.60
CA ASP A 231 -11.28 23.89 -20.77
C ASP A 231 -11.58 23.45 -19.32
N SER A 232 -10.68 22.63 -18.82
CA SER A 232 -10.85 22.12 -17.49
C SER A 232 -10.06 22.99 -16.54
N ILE A 233 -10.78 23.75 -15.81
CA ILE A 233 -10.24 24.34 -14.60
C ILE A 233 -10.44 23.29 -13.53
N LEU A 234 -9.36 22.64 -13.11
CA LEU A 234 -9.38 21.83 -11.91
C LEU A 234 -9.50 22.79 -10.73
N ARG A 235 -10.61 22.73 -10.06
CA ARG A 235 -10.88 23.56 -8.90
C ARG A 235 -11.00 22.67 -7.68
N THR A 236 -10.24 22.97 -6.67
CA THR A 236 -10.40 22.33 -5.36
C THR A 236 -11.38 23.14 -4.54
N ASN A 237 -12.46 22.51 -4.10
CA ASN A 237 -13.53 23.18 -3.35
C ASN A 237 -13.38 23.04 -1.84
N MET A 238 -12.40 22.31 -1.37
CA MET A 238 -12.10 22.19 0.05
C MET A 238 -10.70 22.68 0.35
N PRO A 239 -10.47 23.31 1.51
CA PRO A 239 -9.11 23.52 1.99
C PRO A 239 -8.47 22.15 2.15
N GLY A 240 -7.43 21.87 1.37
CA GLY A 240 -6.65 20.67 1.53
C GLY A 240 -5.96 20.67 2.89
N GLU A 241 -5.95 19.56 3.58
CA GLU A 241 -5.06 19.37 4.70
C GLU A 241 -3.63 19.31 4.16
N THR A 242 -2.77 20.15 4.71
CA THR A 242 -1.35 20.18 4.37
C THR A 242 -0.57 19.44 5.43
N ASP A 243 -0.11 18.25 5.07
CA ASP A 243 0.86 17.52 5.85
C ASP A 243 2.28 17.67 5.28
N SER A 244 3.24 17.99 6.14
CA SER A 244 4.65 17.91 5.78
C SER A 244 5.11 16.48 5.86
N MET A 245 5.27 15.82 4.73
CA MET A 245 5.76 14.44 4.68
C MET A 245 7.28 14.32 4.59
N TYR A 246 7.75 13.32 5.23
CA TYR A 246 9.05 12.74 5.51
C TYR A 246 9.96 12.48 4.30
N MET A 247 10.24 13.48 3.52
CA MET A 247 11.35 13.38 2.57
C MET A 247 12.37 14.45 2.88
N THR A 248 13.63 14.15 2.63
CA THR A 248 14.78 15.09 2.73
C THR A 248 14.61 16.36 1.91
N ILE A 249 13.55 16.46 1.11
CA ILE A 249 13.08 17.66 0.45
C ILE A 249 11.66 17.90 0.98
N PRO A 250 11.34 19.06 1.54
CA PRO A 250 9.98 19.35 2.00
C PRO A 250 9.02 19.31 0.82
N VAL A 251 8.28 18.22 0.71
CA VAL A 251 7.19 18.07 -0.25
C VAL A 251 5.91 18.42 0.49
N LEU A 252 5.22 19.43 0.03
CA LEU A 252 3.92 19.76 0.55
C LEU A 252 2.89 18.78 -0.04
N LEU A 253 2.23 18.02 0.84
CA LEU A 253 1.14 17.13 0.49
C LEU A 253 -0.18 17.84 0.75
N GLU A 254 -1.00 17.96 -0.28
CA GLU A 254 -2.35 18.50 -0.18
C GLU A 254 -3.38 17.44 -0.56
N ARG A 255 -4.48 17.40 0.18
CA ARG A 255 -5.65 16.56 -0.11
C ARG A 255 -6.87 17.45 -0.27
N GLY A 256 -7.78 17.09 -1.15
CA GLY A 256 -9.01 17.84 -1.36
C GLY A 256 -9.91 17.23 -2.40
N LEU A 257 -10.93 17.97 -2.79
CA LEU A 257 -11.82 17.62 -3.88
C LEU A 257 -11.56 18.53 -5.08
N TRP A 258 -11.61 17.95 -6.27
CA TRP A 258 -11.60 18.68 -7.53
C TRP A 258 -12.94 18.55 -8.24
N GLU A 259 -13.29 19.53 -9.01
CA GLU A 259 -14.42 19.51 -9.93
C GLU A 259 -14.02 20.07 -11.29
N MET A 260 -14.65 19.59 -12.34
CA MET A 260 -14.45 20.10 -13.69
C MET A 260 -15.51 21.15 -14.01
N LYS A 261 -15.08 22.33 -14.44
CA LYS A 261 -16.01 23.36 -14.88
C LYS A 261 -16.59 23.00 -16.25
N GLY A 262 -17.91 22.91 -16.33
CA GLY A 262 -18.61 22.56 -17.58
C GLY A 262 -18.84 21.08 -17.79
N ASP A 263 -18.52 20.25 -16.81
CA ASP A 263 -18.81 18.82 -16.77
C ASP A 263 -19.20 18.41 -15.34
N ALA A 264 -19.90 17.30 -15.20
CA ALA A 264 -20.30 16.72 -13.91
C ALA A 264 -19.21 15.83 -13.27
N MET A 265 -17.97 15.97 -13.72
CA MET A 265 -16.84 15.19 -13.20
C MET A 265 -16.19 15.89 -12.01
N GLY A 266 -15.88 15.11 -10.99
CA GLY A 266 -15.16 15.54 -9.80
C GLY A 266 -14.69 14.36 -8.98
N GLY A 267 -13.89 14.61 -7.94
CA GLY A 267 -13.41 13.55 -7.08
C GLY A 267 -12.34 14.01 -6.09
N PRO A 268 -11.84 13.09 -5.26
CA PRO A 268 -10.72 13.38 -4.38
C PRO A 268 -9.40 13.48 -5.15
N TYR A 269 -8.46 14.26 -4.61
CA TYR A 269 -7.10 14.33 -5.11
C TYR A 269 -6.08 14.32 -3.98
N VAL A 270 -4.87 13.92 -4.34
CA VAL A 270 -3.67 14.09 -3.54
C VAL A 270 -2.64 14.80 -4.42
N MET A 271 -2.09 15.89 -3.94
CA MET A 271 -1.11 16.66 -4.68
C MET A 271 0.20 16.77 -3.90
N HIS A 272 1.31 16.57 -4.60
CA HIS A 272 2.67 16.81 -4.12
C HIS A 272 3.24 18.03 -4.83
N ARG A 273 3.80 18.97 -4.05
CA ARG A 273 4.47 20.16 -4.58
C ARG A 273 5.96 20.15 -4.27
#